data_8dc04a349122380bd4389105c58e4377
#
_entry.id   8dc04a349122380bd4389105c58e4377
#
_cell.length_a   1.000
_cell.length_b   1.000
_cell.length_c   1.000
_cell.angle_alpha   90.00
_cell.angle_beta   90.00
_cell.angle_gamma   90.00
#
_symmetry.space_group_name_H-M   'P 1'
#
loop_
_entity.id
_entity.type
_entity.pdbx_description
1 polymer ?
#
loop_
_entity_poly.entity_id
_entity_poly.type
_entity_poly.pdbx_seq_one_letter_code
_entity_poly.pdbx_strand_id
1 'polypeptide(L)'
;MKNNTITAATTFRLTQENDIPLLPAIERSAAQSFRQIPALAWLAESEVISPERHRLFLETDHSLLAVADERPIGFLLTEPLDDALFIVEIAVHQAWQGRGIGRMMLEQVIESARQAAYPAVTLTTFRDVPWNAPFYTRLGFSMLSELRLPAGLAAKRALETEHGLPPETRCAMRLTL
;
A
#
# COMPACT_ATOMS: atom_id res chain seq x y z
N MET A 1 -18.27 35.24 8.60
CA MET A 1 -16.93 35.06 8.01
C MET A 1 -16.76 33.59 7.69
N LYS A 2 -16.75 33.24 6.41
CA LYS A 2 -16.48 31.83 6.01
C LYS A 2 -14.96 31.63 6.15
N ASN A 3 -14.53 30.81 7.11
CA ASN A 3 -13.16 30.35 7.18
C ASN A 3 -12.87 29.57 5.91
N ASN A 4 -12.17 30.20 5.00
CA ASN A 4 -11.62 29.57 3.81
C ASN A 4 -10.41 28.76 4.27
N THR A 5 -10.64 27.54 4.80
CA THR A 5 -9.57 26.61 5.08
C THR A 5 -9.05 26.18 3.70
N ILE A 6 -7.94 26.79 3.27
CA ILE A 6 -7.20 26.36 2.10
C ILE A 6 -6.75 24.92 2.41
N THR A 7 -7.43 23.94 1.80
CA THR A 7 -7.00 22.54 1.89
C THR A 7 -5.66 22.46 1.17
N ALA A 8 -4.59 22.14 1.89
CA ALA A 8 -3.27 21.98 1.31
C ALA A 8 -3.33 21.01 0.13
N ALA A 9 -2.80 21.41 -1.03
CA ALA A 9 -2.75 20.56 -2.20
C ALA A 9 -1.80 19.39 -1.94
N THR A 10 -2.28 18.15 -2.18
CA THR A 10 -1.45 16.95 -2.13
C THR A 10 -0.75 16.79 -3.49
N THR A 11 0.56 16.60 -3.46
CA THR A 11 1.36 16.28 -4.62
C THR A 11 2.00 14.90 -4.49
N PHE A 12 2.39 14.31 -5.64
CA PHE A 12 2.96 12.99 -5.70
C PHE A 12 4.28 13.04 -6.44
N ARG A 13 5.29 12.36 -5.92
CA ARG A 13 6.61 12.26 -6.53
C ARG A 13 7.32 10.99 -6.07
N LEU A 14 8.42 10.66 -6.72
CA LEU A 14 9.29 9.59 -6.23
C LEU A 14 9.91 9.99 -4.87
N THR A 15 10.08 9.00 -4.02
CA THR A 15 10.75 9.14 -2.72
C THR A 15 12.21 9.48 -2.93
N GLN A 16 12.73 10.38 -2.11
CA GLN A 16 14.14 10.77 -2.08
C GLN A 16 14.80 10.32 -0.78
N GLU A 17 16.13 10.28 -0.74
CA GLU A 17 16.88 9.81 0.43
C GLU A 17 16.47 10.56 1.72
N ASN A 18 16.24 11.87 1.62
CA ASN A 18 15.85 12.70 2.76
C ASN A 18 14.46 12.38 3.32
N ASP A 19 13.62 11.71 2.55
CA ASP A 19 12.26 11.31 2.98
C ASP A 19 12.29 10.06 3.84
N ILE A 20 13.23 9.16 3.62
CA ILE A 20 13.27 7.82 4.22
C ILE A 20 13.12 7.83 5.74
N PRO A 21 13.79 8.69 6.51
CA PRO A 21 13.64 8.70 7.97
C PRO A 21 12.21 8.94 8.46
N LEU A 22 11.35 9.52 7.63
CA LEU A 22 9.97 9.87 7.99
C LEU A 22 8.97 8.74 7.67
N LEU A 23 9.33 7.78 6.83
CA LEU A 23 8.41 6.74 6.34
C LEU A 23 7.99 5.75 7.43
N PRO A 24 8.85 5.29 8.33
CA PRO A 24 8.42 4.40 9.41
C PRO A 24 7.31 4.97 10.29
N ALA A 25 7.36 6.26 10.60
CA ALA A 25 6.32 6.93 11.39
C ALA A 25 4.98 6.99 10.66
N ILE A 26 5.00 7.17 9.33
CA ILE A 26 3.79 7.14 8.50
C ILE A 26 3.14 5.76 8.54
N GLU A 27 3.92 4.70 8.39
CA GLU A 27 3.41 3.33 8.46
C GLU A 27 2.83 3.00 9.83
N ARG A 28 3.51 3.37 10.92
CA ARG A 28 2.99 3.21 12.29
C ARG A 28 1.68 3.96 12.49
N SER A 29 1.60 5.18 11.98
CA SER A 29 0.36 5.98 12.02
C SER A 29 -0.78 5.31 11.27
N ALA A 30 -0.51 4.83 10.06
CA ALA A 30 -1.51 4.12 9.24
C ALA A 30 -2.02 2.86 9.92
N ALA A 31 -1.14 2.09 10.56
CA ALA A 31 -1.48 0.84 11.25
C ALA A 31 -2.43 1.03 12.44
N GLN A 32 -2.54 2.24 12.99
CA GLN A 32 -3.44 2.51 14.12
C GLN A 32 -4.91 2.22 13.79
N SER A 33 -5.30 2.26 12.53
CA SER A 33 -6.65 1.91 12.08
C SER A 33 -7.06 0.49 12.48
N PHE A 34 -6.11 -0.45 12.58
CA PHE A 34 -6.37 -1.84 12.97
C PHE A 34 -6.81 -1.99 14.43
N ARG A 35 -6.59 -1.00 15.28
CA ARG A 35 -7.10 -1.01 16.66
C ARG A 35 -8.62 -1.11 16.75
N GLN A 36 -9.33 -0.72 15.68
CA GLN A 36 -10.77 -0.83 15.58
C GLN A 36 -11.27 -2.27 15.40
N ILE A 37 -10.38 -3.19 15.05
CA ILE A 37 -10.70 -4.59 14.80
C ILE A 37 -9.97 -5.42 15.87
N PRO A 38 -10.67 -5.96 16.89
CA PRO A 38 -10.01 -6.64 18.01
C PRO A 38 -9.04 -7.76 17.59
N ALA A 39 -9.41 -8.56 16.61
CA ALA A 39 -8.57 -9.66 16.11
C ALA A 39 -7.29 -9.19 15.41
N LEU A 40 -7.22 -7.93 14.97
CA LEU A 40 -6.10 -7.33 14.24
C LEU A 40 -5.43 -6.17 14.99
N ALA A 41 -5.89 -5.87 16.20
CA ALA A 41 -5.37 -4.74 16.97
C ALA A 41 -3.85 -4.84 17.23
N TRP A 42 -3.31 -6.06 17.30
CA TRP A 42 -1.88 -6.31 17.46
C TRP A 42 -1.03 -5.75 16.31
N LEU A 43 -1.61 -5.60 15.11
CA LEU A 43 -0.90 -5.01 13.95
C LEU A 43 -0.48 -3.55 14.19
N ALA A 44 -1.19 -2.83 15.05
CA ALA A 44 -0.84 -1.46 15.41
C ALA A 44 0.53 -1.34 16.09
N GLU A 45 1.01 -2.43 16.70
CA GLU A 45 2.29 -2.51 17.40
C GLU A 45 3.32 -3.37 16.63
N SER A 46 3.00 -3.82 15.43
CA SER A 46 3.88 -4.65 14.61
C SER A 46 5.05 -3.84 14.06
N GLU A 47 6.10 -4.57 13.70
CA GLU A 47 7.25 -3.97 13.03
C GLU A 47 6.84 -3.32 11.70
N VAL A 48 7.49 -2.20 11.39
CA VAL A 48 7.33 -1.48 10.13
C VAL A 48 8.55 -1.70 9.24
N ILE A 49 8.42 -1.36 7.97
CA ILE A 49 9.53 -1.46 7.02
C ILE A 49 10.68 -0.56 7.47
N SER A 50 11.88 -1.13 7.53
CA SER A 50 13.08 -0.42 7.97
C SER A 50 13.54 0.63 6.95
N PRO A 51 14.29 1.67 7.38
CA PRO A 51 14.91 2.63 6.46
C PRO A 51 15.80 1.96 5.40
N GLU A 52 16.54 0.94 5.78
CA GLU A 52 17.40 0.18 4.86
C GLU A 52 16.59 -0.49 3.75
N ARG A 53 15.45 -1.08 4.10
CA ARG A 53 14.57 -1.71 3.12
C ARG A 53 13.89 -0.67 2.22
N HIS A 54 13.51 0.48 2.75
CA HIS A 54 13.01 1.60 1.96
C HIS A 54 14.00 2.05 0.88
N ARG A 55 15.30 2.07 1.18
CA ARG A 55 16.33 2.45 0.21
C ARG A 55 16.36 1.53 -1.00
N LEU A 56 16.11 0.22 -0.81
CA LEU A 56 16.05 -0.72 -1.92
C LEU A 56 14.95 -0.36 -2.94
N PHE A 57 13.80 0.08 -2.46
CA PHE A 57 12.71 0.54 -3.34
C PHE A 57 13.03 1.88 -4.01
N LEU A 58 13.72 2.76 -3.31
CA LEU A 58 14.16 4.03 -3.87
C LEU A 58 15.17 3.84 -5.02
N GLU A 59 16.12 2.93 -4.87
CA GLU A 59 17.14 2.62 -5.87
C GLU A 59 16.56 2.12 -7.20
N THR A 60 15.39 1.54 -7.18
CA THR A 60 14.70 0.98 -8.36
C THR A 60 13.50 1.83 -8.83
N ASP A 61 13.33 3.03 -8.28
CA ASP A 61 12.20 3.93 -8.57
C ASP A 61 10.82 3.29 -8.28
N HIS A 62 10.75 2.42 -7.27
CA HIS A 62 9.54 1.72 -6.85
C HIS A 62 8.94 2.27 -5.54
N SER A 63 9.25 3.51 -5.20
CA SER A 63 8.71 4.20 -4.03
C SER A 63 8.06 5.52 -4.43
N LEU A 64 6.73 5.55 -4.39
CA LEU A 64 5.92 6.75 -4.62
C LEU A 64 5.62 7.42 -3.28
N LEU A 65 5.69 8.74 -3.24
CA LEU A 65 5.44 9.55 -2.06
C LEU A 65 4.27 10.50 -2.29
N ALA A 66 3.39 10.62 -1.31
CA ALA A 66 2.40 11.68 -1.21
C ALA A 66 2.90 12.77 -0.27
N VAL A 67 2.84 14.00 -0.71
CA VAL A 67 3.36 15.18 0.03
C VAL A 67 2.27 16.23 0.17
N ALA A 68 2.11 16.76 1.37
CA ALA A 68 1.27 17.92 1.65
C ALA A 68 1.97 18.82 2.67
N ASP A 69 1.83 20.13 2.52
CA ASP A 69 2.54 21.10 3.36
C ASP A 69 4.05 20.85 3.47
N GLU A 70 4.66 20.48 2.33
CA GLU A 70 6.08 20.14 2.21
C GLU A 70 6.51 18.92 3.06
N ARG A 71 5.56 18.11 3.52
CA ARG A 71 5.82 16.93 4.35
C ARG A 71 5.29 15.65 3.70
N PRO A 72 6.05 14.55 3.77
CA PRO A 72 5.53 13.23 3.42
C PRO A 72 4.33 12.88 4.31
N ILE A 73 3.23 12.46 3.68
CA ILE A 73 2.00 12.06 4.37
C ILE A 73 1.55 10.65 4.01
N GLY A 74 2.17 10.05 3.02
CA GLY A 74 1.89 8.69 2.58
C GLY A 74 2.94 8.18 1.62
N PHE A 75 3.01 6.86 1.48
CA PHE A 75 3.89 6.22 0.51
C PHE A 75 3.26 4.94 -0.06
N LEU A 76 3.75 4.54 -1.22
CA LEU A 76 3.36 3.30 -1.87
C LEU A 76 4.61 2.66 -2.47
N LEU A 77 4.87 1.41 -2.08
CA LEU A 77 6.01 0.62 -2.54
C LEU A 77 5.53 -0.47 -3.50
N THR A 78 6.27 -0.66 -4.57
CA THR A 78 6.00 -1.71 -5.57
C THR A 78 7.25 -2.54 -5.84
N GLU A 79 7.05 -3.72 -6.43
CA GLU A 79 8.12 -4.54 -6.98
C GLU A 79 7.60 -5.39 -8.13
N PRO A 80 8.40 -5.70 -9.15
CA PRO A 80 8.03 -6.72 -10.13
C PRO A 80 7.87 -8.07 -9.45
N LEU A 81 6.78 -8.77 -9.73
CA LEU A 81 6.51 -10.10 -9.19
C LEU A 81 5.68 -10.90 -10.19
N ASP A 82 6.14 -12.11 -10.52
CA ASP A 82 5.55 -12.91 -11.59
C ASP A 82 5.53 -12.09 -12.91
N ASP A 83 4.37 -11.94 -13.54
CA ASP A 83 4.19 -11.12 -14.74
C ASP A 83 3.69 -9.70 -14.44
N ALA A 84 3.55 -9.32 -13.18
CA ALA A 84 2.82 -8.13 -12.73
C ALA A 84 3.68 -7.16 -11.91
N LEU A 85 3.16 -5.97 -11.69
CA LEU A 85 3.69 -5.04 -10.69
C LEU A 85 2.94 -5.30 -9.37
N PHE A 86 3.67 -5.74 -8.34
CA PHE A 86 3.13 -6.06 -7.03
C PHE A 86 3.20 -4.86 -6.10
N ILE A 87 2.10 -4.55 -5.41
CA ILE A 87 2.05 -3.53 -4.37
C ILE A 87 2.52 -4.17 -3.06
N VAL A 88 3.68 -3.73 -2.57
CA VAL A 88 4.29 -4.23 -1.33
C VAL A 88 3.64 -3.62 -0.11
N GLU A 89 3.45 -2.31 -0.12
CA GLU A 89 2.87 -1.56 0.99
C GLU A 89 2.26 -0.26 0.48
N ILE A 90 1.14 0.13 1.07
CA ILE A 90 0.56 1.45 0.92
C ILE A 90 0.18 1.97 2.31
N ALA A 91 0.64 3.14 2.67
CA ALA A 91 0.37 3.76 3.95
C ALA A 91 0.07 5.24 3.79
N VAL A 92 -0.98 5.70 4.49
CA VAL A 92 -1.33 7.12 4.60
C VAL A 92 -1.41 7.47 6.07
N HIS A 93 -0.72 8.53 6.47
CA HIS A 93 -0.75 9.03 7.83
C HIS A 93 -2.20 9.24 8.31
N GLN A 94 -2.50 8.82 9.52
CA GLN A 94 -3.85 8.82 10.10
C GLN A 94 -4.56 10.17 9.96
N ALA A 95 -3.86 11.28 10.16
CA ALA A 95 -4.42 12.63 10.03
C ALA A 95 -4.87 12.98 8.59
N TRP A 96 -4.43 12.22 7.60
CA TRP A 96 -4.70 12.45 6.17
C TRP A 96 -5.58 11.38 5.54
N GLN A 97 -6.01 10.38 6.30
CA GLN A 97 -6.93 9.34 5.82
C GLN A 97 -8.33 9.90 5.52
N GLY A 98 -9.07 9.21 4.67
CA GLY A 98 -10.42 9.61 4.28
C GLY A 98 -10.49 10.77 3.29
N ARG A 99 -9.39 11.13 2.64
CA ARG A 99 -9.29 12.25 1.67
C ARG A 99 -8.99 11.78 0.25
N GLY A 100 -9.01 10.47 0.00
CA GLY A 100 -8.73 9.90 -1.32
C GLY A 100 -7.26 9.82 -1.70
N ILE A 101 -6.32 10.04 -0.78
CA ILE A 101 -4.86 10.03 -1.07
C ILE A 101 -4.40 8.63 -1.48
N GLY A 102 -4.82 7.59 -0.77
CA GLY A 102 -4.48 6.22 -1.12
C GLY A 102 -4.97 5.84 -2.52
N ARG A 103 -6.19 6.22 -2.86
CA ARG A 103 -6.74 6.02 -4.20
C ARG A 103 -5.92 6.74 -5.27
N MET A 104 -5.56 7.99 -5.04
CA MET A 104 -4.76 8.76 -5.99
C MET A 104 -3.37 8.15 -6.21
N MET A 105 -2.72 7.66 -5.14
CA MET A 105 -1.45 6.95 -5.26
C MET A 105 -1.59 5.67 -6.10
N LEU A 106 -2.65 4.89 -5.87
CA LEU A 106 -2.94 3.69 -6.65
C LEU A 106 -3.18 4.00 -8.13
N GLU A 107 -3.94 5.03 -8.42
CA GLU A 107 -4.19 5.47 -9.80
C GLU A 107 -2.89 5.84 -10.52
N GLN A 108 -1.96 6.50 -9.84
CA GLN A 108 -0.64 6.81 -10.41
C GLN A 108 0.21 5.56 -10.66
N VAL A 109 0.22 4.62 -9.72
CA VAL A 109 0.94 3.35 -9.90
C VAL A 109 0.34 2.53 -11.04
N ILE A 110 -0.98 2.47 -11.15
CA ILE A 110 -1.68 1.77 -12.23
C ILE A 110 -1.29 2.37 -13.59
N GLU A 111 -1.28 3.70 -13.70
CA GLU A 111 -0.89 4.38 -14.93
C GLU A 111 0.59 4.13 -15.28
N SER A 112 1.47 4.20 -14.28
CA SER A 112 2.89 3.87 -14.48
C SER A 112 3.08 2.42 -14.93
N ALA A 113 2.30 1.48 -14.37
CA ALA A 113 2.35 0.08 -14.77
C ALA A 113 1.90 -0.11 -16.23
N ARG A 114 0.86 0.60 -16.68
CA ARG A 114 0.44 0.59 -18.08
C ARG A 114 1.55 1.11 -19.01
N GLN A 115 2.15 2.22 -18.66
CA GLN A 115 3.24 2.83 -19.45
C GLN A 115 4.46 1.92 -19.52
N ALA A 116 4.74 1.16 -18.47
CA ALA A 116 5.82 0.17 -18.41
C ALA A 116 5.44 -1.18 -19.03
N ALA A 117 4.24 -1.28 -19.62
CA ALA A 117 3.72 -2.48 -20.27
C ALA A 117 3.55 -3.70 -19.35
N TYR A 118 3.31 -3.50 -18.07
CA TYR A 118 2.89 -4.58 -17.17
C TYR A 118 1.47 -5.04 -17.54
N PRO A 119 1.20 -6.36 -17.59
CA PRO A 119 -0.14 -6.86 -17.88
C PRO A 119 -1.12 -6.69 -16.72
N ALA A 120 -0.62 -6.48 -15.50
CA ALA A 120 -1.45 -6.36 -14.32
C ALA A 120 -0.74 -5.69 -13.15
N VAL A 121 -1.54 -5.24 -12.18
CA VAL A 121 -1.11 -4.89 -10.82
C VAL A 121 -1.69 -5.91 -9.85
N THR A 122 -0.88 -6.41 -8.92
CA THR A 122 -1.29 -7.39 -7.91
C THR A 122 -1.01 -6.90 -6.51
N LEU A 123 -1.70 -7.50 -5.55
CA LEU A 123 -1.49 -7.23 -4.12
C LEU A 123 -2.00 -8.40 -3.27
N THR A 124 -1.64 -8.40 -2.00
CA THR A 124 -2.27 -9.24 -0.98
C THR A 124 -2.83 -8.34 0.11
N THR A 125 -3.95 -8.74 0.71
CA THR A 125 -4.67 -7.90 1.67
C THR A 125 -5.63 -8.71 2.53
N PHE A 126 -6.25 -8.08 3.52
CA PHE A 126 -7.32 -8.70 4.30
C PHE A 126 -8.63 -8.74 3.50
N ARG A 127 -9.33 -9.90 3.58
CA ARG A 127 -10.60 -10.13 2.88
C ARG A 127 -11.72 -9.22 3.35
N ASP A 128 -11.85 -9.07 4.67
CA ASP A 128 -13.07 -8.53 5.29
C ASP A 128 -12.86 -7.16 5.96
N VAL A 129 -11.64 -6.63 5.93
CA VAL A 129 -11.36 -5.29 6.43
C VAL A 129 -11.86 -4.26 5.42
N PRO A 130 -12.77 -3.33 5.80
CA PRO A 130 -13.44 -2.42 4.85
C PRO A 130 -12.52 -1.60 3.97
N TRP A 131 -11.34 -1.21 4.48
CA TRP A 131 -10.35 -0.43 3.73
C TRP A 131 -9.30 -1.28 3.01
N ASN A 132 -9.49 -2.60 2.94
CA ASN A 132 -8.63 -3.53 2.23
C ASN A 132 -9.37 -4.13 1.02
N ALA A 133 -9.62 -5.44 0.95
CA ALA A 133 -10.21 -6.05 -0.24
C ALA A 133 -11.48 -5.34 -0.75
N PRO A 134 -12.43 -4.93 0.10
CA PRO A 134 -13.59 -4.17 -0.37
C PRO A 134 -13.22 -2.86 -1.07
N PHE A 135 -12.21 -2.15 -0.58
CA PHE A 135 -11.70 -0.93 -1.21
C PHE A 135 -11.08 -1.21 -2.56
N TYR A 136 -10.21 -2.23 -2.66
CA TYR A 136 -9.57 -2.61 -3.93
C TYR A 136 -10.58 -3.15 -4.96
N THR A 137 -11.60 -3.86 -4.49
CA THR A 137 -12.69 -4.32 -5.37
C THR A 137 -13.40 -3.15 -6.05
N ARG A 138 -13.64 -2.06 -5.33
CA ARG A 138 -14.24 -0.85 -5.91
C ARG A 138 -13.33 -0.17 -6.95
N LEU A 139 -12.05 -0.41 -6.91
CA LEU A 139 -11.08 0.08 -7.90
C LEU A 139 -10.88 -0.86 -9.09
N GLY A 140 -11.59 -1.98 -9.12
CA GLY A 140 -11.57 -2.93 -10.23
C GLY A 140 -10.68 -4.16 -10.01
N PHE A 141 -10.06 -4.32 -8.84
CA PHE A 141 -9.32 -5.53 -8.50
C PHE A 141 -10.27 -6.70 -8.25
N SER A 142 -9.85 -7.90 -8.65
CA SER A 142 -10.57 -9.14 -8.39
C SER A 142 -9.74 -10.08 -7.52
N MET A 143 -10.40 -10.82 -6.63
CA MET A 143 -9.75 -11.86 -5.85
C MET A 143 -9.31 -13.01 -6.75
N LEU A 144 -8.09 -13.49 -6.54
CA LEU A 144 -7.55 -14.66 -7.20
C LEU A 144 -7.87 -15.93 -6.40
N SER A 145 -8.06 -17.04 -7.13
CA SER A 145 -8.20 -18.35 -6.51
C SER A 145 -6.88 -18.76 -5.83
N GLU A 146 -6.94 -19.11 -4.55
CA GLU A 146 -5.78 -19.62 -3.80
C GLU A 146 -5.19 -20.90 -4.40
N LEU A 147 -5.98 -21.67 -5.15
CA LEU A 147 -5.56 -22.90 -5.79
C LEU A 147 -4.75 -22.68 -7.08
N ARG A 148 -4.70 -21.46 -7.58
CA ARG A 148 -4.09 -21.11 -8.87
C ARG A 148 -3.23 -19.86 -8.81
N LEU A 149 -2.64 -19.58 -7.66
CA LEU A 149 -1.75 -18.42 -7.54
C LEU A 149 -0.46 -18.63 -8.34
N PRO A 150 0.03 -17.59 -9.05
CA PRO A 150 1.40 -17.60 -9.56
C PRO A 150 2.40 -17.82 -8.42
N ALA A 151 3.56 -18.35 -8.76
CA ALA A 151 4.58 -18.78 -7.78
C ALA A 151 4.99 -17.66 -6.81
N GLY A 152 5.17 -16.43 -7.30
CA GLY A 152 5.54 -15.28 -6.47
C GLY A 152 4.47 -14.90 -5.47
N LEU A 153 3.21 -14.83 -5.91
CA LEU A 153 2.08 -14.56 -5.01
C LEU A 153 1.88 -15.69 -3.99
N ALA A 154 2.04 -16.93 -4.40
CA ALA A 154 1.97 -18.08 -3.48
C ALA A 154 3.05 -17.99 -2.40
N ALA A 155 4.29 -17.60 -2.75
CA ALA A 155 5.36 -17.38 -1.80
C ALA A 155 5.05 -16.22 -0.84
N LYS A 156 4.47 -15.11 -1.32
CA LYS A 156 4.02 -14.01 -0.45
C LYS A 156 2.99 -14.47 0.56
N ARG A 157 2.00 -15.26 0.13
CA ARG A 157 0.97 -15.82 1.00
C ARG A 157 1.55 -16.75 2.07
N ALA A 158 2.54 -17.58 1.72
CA ALA A 158 3.21 -18.45 2.67
C ALA A 158 3.97 -17.65 3.74
N LEU A 159 4.69 -16.59 3.35
CA LEU A 159 5.40 -15.71 4.29
C LEU A 159 4.43 -15.00 5.26
N GLU A 160 3.27 -14.57 4.79
CA GLU A 160 2.24 -13.98 5.65
C GLU A 160 1.80 -14.94 6.75
N THR A 161 1.59 -16.21 6.40
CA THR A 161 1.22 -17.25 7.37
C THR A 161 2.33 -17.47 8.39
N GLU A 162 3.59 -17.51 7.97
CA GLU A 162 4.75 -17.62 8.86
C GLU A 162 4.84 -16.43 9.84
N HIS A 163 4.44 -15.24 9.41
CA HIS A 163 4.43 -14.02 10.24
C HIS A 163 3.17 -13.88 11.11
N GLY A 164 2.33 -14.90 11.18
CA GLY A 164 1.17 -14.94 12.07
C GLY A 164 -0.11 -14.36 11.50
N LEU A 165 -0.20 -14.14 10.19
CA LEU A 165 -1.44 -13.74 9.53
C LEU A 165 -2.24 -14.98 9.13
N PRO A 166 -3.42 -15.24 9.74
CA PRO A 166 -4.21 -16.42 9.39
C PRO A 166 -4.59 -16.40 7.90
N PRO A 167 -4.27 -17.47 7.14
CA PRO A 167 -4.45 -17.47 5.69
C PRO A 167 -5.90 -17.26 5.23
N GLU A 168 -6.87 -17.73 6.01
CA GLU A 168 -8.30 -17.55 5.72
C GLU A 168 -8.76 -16.10 5.79
N THR A 169 -8.02 -15.22 6.46
CA THR A 169 -8.33 -13.78 6.58
C THR A 169 -7.74 -12.96 5.45
N ARG A 170 -6.88 -13.56 4.63
CA ARG A 170 -6.10 -12.89 3.58
C ARG A 170 -6.55 -13.33 2.19
N CYS A 171 -6.23 -12.51 1.21
CA CYS A 171 -6.43 -12.86 -0.20
C CYS A 171 -5.38 -12.17 -1.08
N ALA A 172 -5.16 -12.74 -2.26
CA ALA A 172 -4.44 -12.10 -3.35
C ALA A 172 -5.44 -11.49 -4.33
N MET A 173 -5.12 -10.34 -4.87
CA MET A 173 -5.97 -9.63 -5.83
C MET A 173 -5.19 -9.19 -7.06
N ARG A 174 -5.87 -9.06 -8.19
CA ARG A 174 -5.29 -8.66 -9.47
C ARG A 174 -6.19 -7.65 -10.18
N LEU A 175 -5.56 -6.61 -10.71
CA LEU A 175 -6.15 -5.70 -11.68
C LEU A 175 -5.46 -5.93 -13.02
N THR A 176 -6.19 -6.45 -14.01
CA THR A 176 -5.68 -6.61 -15.38
C THR A 176 -5.71 -5.25 -16.08
N LEU A 177 -4.61 -4.89 -16.73
CA LEU A 177 -4.42 -3.59 -17.38
C LEU A 177 -4.74 -3.63 -18.88
#